data_c0dd823dee6051342454a152eb2d57ab
#
_entry.id   c0dd823dee6051342454a152eb2d57ab
#
_cell.length_a   1.000
_cell.length_b   1.000
_cell.length_c   1.000
_cell.angle_alpha   90.00
_cell.angle_beta   90.00
_cell.angle_gamma   90.00
#
_symmetry.space_group_name_H-M   'P 1'
#
loop_
_entity.id
_entity.type
_entity.pdbx_description
1 polymer ?
#
loop_
_entity_poly.entity_id
_entity_poly.type
_entity_poly.pdbx_seq_one_letter_code
_entity_poly.pdbx_strand_id
1 'polypeptide(L)'
;MSLRPVERRTRRSPETLKAVNLCLETLRMKRNVDTLSLTTTDGVLIAGAGPLDHAWIGALGAEKRSLAFEWGEHTLHAHGFDVNDEQLWLTTAGAPINDSDAIAGLMRILAN
;
A
#
# COMPACT_ATOMS: atom_id res chain seq x y z
N MET A 1 -21.85 -8.91 16.39
CA MET A 1 -22.25 -7.73 15.65
C MET A 1 -21.13 -6.75 15.43
N SER A 2 -19.99 -7.00 15.95
CA SER A 2 -18.87 -6.09 15.82
C SER A 2 -18.10 -6.27 14.51
N LEU A 3 -18.69 -6.96 13.57
CA LEU A 3 -17.99 -7.26 12.31
C LEU A 3 -17.99 -6.12 11.31
N ARG A 4 -18.77 -5.10 11.57
CA ARG A 4 -18.95 -4.03 10.60
C ARG A 4 -17.69 -3.28 10.25
N PRO A 5 -16.82 -2.90 11.21
CA PRO A 5 -15.60 -2.20 10.83
C PRO A 5 -14.72 -3.02 9.89
N VAL A 6 -14.66 -4.33 10.12
CA VAL A 6 -13.86 -5.20 9.26
C VAL A 6 -14.47 -5.25 7.87
N GLU A 7 -15.78 -5.42 7.78
CA GLU A 7 -16.47 -5.46 6.50
C GLU A 7 -16.26 -4.17 5.72
N ARG A 8 -16.36 -3.03 6.41
CA ARG A 8 -16.19 -1.75 5.76
C ARG A 8 -14.81 -1.60 5.16
N ARG A 9 -13.78 -2.07 5.84
CA ARG A 9 -12.41 -1.98 5.34
C ARG A 9 -12.19 -2.83 4.11
N THR A 10 -12.95 -3.90 3.94
CA THR A 10 -12.78 -4.79 2.80
C THR A 10 -13.74 -4.52 1.66
N ARG A 11 -14.61 -3.50 1.82
CA ARG A 11 -15.68 -3.28 0.85
C ARG A 11 -15.34 -2.15 -0.13
N ARG A 12 -14.19 -2.26 -0.73
CA ARG A 12 -13.82 -1.33 -1.79
C ARG A 12 -14.39 -1.82 -3.11
N SER A 13 -14.92 -0.90 -3.91
CA SER A 13 -15.52 -1.27 -5.18
C SER A 13 -14.47 -1.79 -6.16
N PRO A 14 -14.85 -2.63 -7.12
CA PRO A 14 -13.90 -3.06 -8.15
C PRO A 14 -13.30 -1.91 -8.92
N GLU A 15 -14.06 -0.85 -9.16
CA GLU A 15 -13.55 0.32 -9.86
C GLU A 15 -12.48 1.02 -9.04
N THR A 16 -12.68 1.14 -7.73
CA THR A 16 -11.70 1.75 -6.85
C THR A 16 -10.42 0.92 -6.85
N LEU A 17 -10.54 -0.39 -6.73
CA LEU A 17 -9.37 -1.27 -6.73
C LEU A 17 -8.61 -1.20 -8.04
N LYS A 18 -9.32 -1.12 -9.16
CA LYS A 18 -8.69 -0.99 -10.46
C LYS A 18 -7.92 0.32 -10.57
N ALA A 19 -8.51 1.41 -10.08
CA ALA A 19 -7.84 2.71 -10.11
C ALA A 19 -6.61 2.70 -9.22
N VAL A 20 -6.68 2.05 -8.06
CA VAL A 20 -5.53 1.93 -7.17
C VAL A 20 -4.42 1.14 -7.86
N ASN A 21 -4.75 0.02 -8.48
CA ASN A 21 -3.75 -0.79 -9.17
C ASN A 21 -3.05 0.00 -10.27
N LEU A 22 -3.82 0.77 -11.05
CA LEU A 22 -3.23 1.61 -12.10
C LEU A 22 -2.30 2.67 -11.50
N CYS A 23 -2.71 3.25 -10.38
CA CYS A 23 -1.89 4.25 -9.70
C CYS A 23 -0.58 3.64 -9.23
N LEU A 24 -0.63 2.45 -8.63
CA LEU A 24 0.57 1.77 -8.15
C LEU A 24 1.51 1.41 -9.30
N GLU A 25 0.95 0.92 -10.42
CA GLU A 25 1.78 0.61 -11.59
C GLU A 25 2.46 1.87 -12.13
N THR A 26 1.73 2.97 -12.18
CA THR A 26 2.29 4.23 -12.65
C THR A 26 3.41 4.70 -11.73
N LEU A 27 3.20 4.62 -10.42
CA LEU A 27 4.22 5.00 -9.45
C LEU A 27 5.45 4.11 -9.57
N ARG A 28 5.22 2.82 -9.75
CA ARG A 28 6.31 1.86 -9.90
C ARG A 28 7.23 2.27 -11.05
N MET A 29 6.63 2.58 -12.19
CA MET A 29 7.42 2.95 -13.37
C MET A 29 8.07 4.32 -13.22
N LYS A 30 7.33 5.30 -12.72
CA LYS A 30 7.83 6.66 -12.60
C LYS A 30 8.95 6.77 -11.57
N ARG A 31 8.86 6.04 -10.49
CA ARG A 31 9.80 6.12 -9.38
C ARG A 31 10.87 5.05 -9.43
N ASN A 32 10.81 4.19 -10.44
CA ASN A 32 11.77 3.12 -10.61
C ASN A 32 11.84 2.23 -9.36
N VAL A 33 10.68 1.86 -8.85
CA VAL A 33 10.53 0.99 -7.68
C VAL A 33 10.27 -0.43 -8.17
N ASP A 34 10.87 -1.41 -7.49
CA ASP A 34 10.72 -2.80 -7.87
C ASP A 34 9.28 -3.27 -7.66
N THR A 35 8.77 -3.14 -6.44
CA THR A 35 7.44 -3.63 -6.09
C THR A 35 6.80 -2.69 -5.06
N LEU A 36 5.49 -2.51 -5.19
CA LEU A 36 4.70 -1.76 -4.22
C LEU A 36 3.58 -2.63 -3.69
N SER A 37 3.23 -2.43 -2.42
CA SER A 37 2.13 -3.15 -1.79
C SER A 37 1.37 -2.20 -0.88
N LEU A 38 0.04 -2.16 -1.03
CA LEU A 38 -0.82 -1.33 -0.21
C LEU A 38 -1.66 -2.24 0.69
N THR A 39 -1.58 -2.01 1.99
CA THR A 39 -2.26 -2.86 2.96
C THR A 39 -2.97 -2.04 4.02
N THR A 40 -3.87 -2.71 4.75
CA THR A 40 -4.42 -2.17 5.97
C THR A 40 -3.39 -2.26 7.09
N THR A 41 -3.70 -1.66 8.23
CA THR A 41 -2.84 -1.74 9.42
C THR A 41 -2.65 -3.20 9.89
N ASP A 42 -3.64 -4.05 9.62
CA ASP A 42 -3.56 -5.46 9.99
C ASP A 42 -2.79 -6.30 8.98
N GLY A 43 -2.27 -5.67 7.94
CA GLY A 43 -1.49 -6.39 6.95
C GLY A 43 -2.30 -7.04 5.85
N VAL A 44 -3.59 -6.69 5.73
CA VAL A 44 -4.45 -7.26 4.69
C VAL A 44 -4.19 -6.53 3.38
N LEU A 45 -3.87 -7.28 2.34
CA LEU A 45 -3.53 -6.71 1.05
C LEU A 45 -4.73 -6.06 0.39
N ILE A 46 -4.55 -4.82 -0.07
CA ILE A 46 -5.55 -4.10 -0.85
C ILE A 46 -5.18 -4.18 -2.33
N ALA A 47 -3.93 -3.88 -2.66
CA ALA A 47 -3.47 -3.84 -4.04
C ALA A 47 -1.96 -3.90 -4.07
N GLY A 48 -1.40 -4.29 -5.22
CA GLY A 48 0.04 -4.34 -5.38
C GLY A 48 0.44 -4.24 -6.83
N ALA A 49 1.73 -3.96 -7.06
CA ALA A 49 2.32 -3.87 -8.38
C ALA A 49 3.76 -4.33 -8.30
N GLY A 50 4.23 -5.00 -9.34
CA GLY A 50 5.59 -5.49 -9.41
C GLY A 50 5.69 -6.98 -9.22
N PRO A 51 6.90 -7.56 -9.36
CA PRO A 51 7.06 -9.01 -9.43
C PRO A 51 7.14 -9.75 -8.10
N LEU A 52 7.43 -9.05 -6.98
CA LEU A 52 7.58 -9.73 -5.70
C LEU A 52 6.22 -10.03 -5.08
N ASP A 53 6.21 -10.83 -4.02
CA ASP A 53 4.97 -11.24 -3.34
C ASP A 53 4.36 -10.04 -2.61
N HIS A 54 3.30 -9.49 -3.16
CA HIS A 54 2.66 -8.30 -2.62
C HIS A 54 2.12 -8.50 -1.21
N ALA A 55 1.47 -9.64 -0.99
CA ALA A 55 0.86 -9.90 0.32
C ALA A 55 1.93 -10.01 1.40
N TRP A 56 3.03 -10.68 1.10
CA TRP A 56 4.11 -10.87 2.06
C TRP A 56 4.80 -9.54 2.38
N ILE A 57 5.15 -8.79 1.32
CA ILE A 57 5.82 -7.49 1.50
C ILE A 57 4.93 -6.54 2.28
N GLY A 58 3.65 -6.49 1.93
CA GLY A 58 2.72 -5.61 2.60
C GLY A 58 2.54 -5.95 4.07
N ALA A 59 2.45 -7.25 4.38
CA ALA A 59 2.31 -7.69 5.76
C ALA A 59 3.54 -7.31 6.58
N LEU A 60 4.73 -7.48 6.00
CA LEU A 60 5.97 -7.09 6.67
C LEU A 60 6.01 -5.58 6.93
N GLY A 61 5.63 -4.79 5.94
CA GLY A 61 5.62 -3.34 6.10
C GLY A 61 4.65 -2.88 7.16
N ALA A 62 3.45 -3.45 7.19
CA ALA A 62 2.43 -3.10 8.17
C ALA A 62 2.88 -3.48 9.57
N GLU A 63 3.65 -4.56 9.69
CA GLU A 63 4.17 -4.99 10.99
C GLU A 63 5.35 -4.14 11.44
N LYS A 64 6.32 -3.94 10.54
CA LYS A 64 7.56 -3.22 10.88
C LYS A 64 7.34 -1.72 11.02
N ARG A 65 6.51 -1.15 10.19
CA ARG A 65 6.20 0.30 10.22
C ARG A 65 7.46 1.15 10.24
N SER A 66 8.43 0.75 9.44
CA SER A 66 9.76 1.35 9.44
C SER A 66 10.07 1.94 8.07
N LEU A 67 10.77 3.08 8.09
CA LEU A 67 11.15 3.75 6.85
C LEU A 67 12.07 2.90 6.00
N ALA A 68 12.85 2.02 6.63
CA ALA A 68 13.73 1.14 5.87
C ALA A 68 14.04 -0.11 6.69
N PHE A 69 13.91 -1.27 6.08
CA PHE A 69 14.30 -2.53 6.73
C PHE A 69 14.66 -3.55 5.66
N GLU A 70 15.44 -4.55 6.04
CA GLU A 70 15.96 -5.54 5.12
C GLU A 70 15.05 -6.76 5.02
N TRP A 71 14.92 -7.29 3.80
CA TRP A 71 14.24 -8.56 3.56
C TRP A 71 14.97 -9.26 2.42
N GLY A 72 15.80 -10.24 2.79
CA GLY A 72 16.64 -10.91 1.80
C GLY A 72 17.58 -9.91 1.16
N GLU A 73 17.57 -9.84 -0.17
CA GLU A 73 18.41 -8.92 -0.92
C GLU A 73 17.76 -7.55 -1.12
N HIS A 74 16.57 -7.36 -0.57
CA HIS A 74 15.79 -6.16 -0.82
C HIS A 74 15.78 -5.26 0.39
N THR A 75 15.74 -3.96 0.15
CA THR A 75 15.46 -2.98 1.18
C THR A 75 14.01 -2.55 1.01
N LEU A 76 13.23 -2.72 2.06
CA LEU A 76 11.82 -2.36 2.04
C LEU A 76 11.61 -1.06 2.81
N HIS A 77 10.63 -0.29 2.36
CA HIS A 77 10.27 0.98 3.01
C HIS A 77 8.76 0.99 3.23
N ALA A 78 8.33 1.30 4.44
CA ALA A 78 6.92 1.36 4.76
C ALA A 78 6.53 2.80 5.12
N HIS A 79 5.45 3.29 4.51
CA HIS A 79 4.94 4.63 4.75
C HIS A 79 3.46 4.54 5.09
N GLY A 80 3.06 5.06 6.26
CA GLY A 80 1.69 5.03 6.72
C GLY A 80 0.96 6.32 6.39
N PHE A 81 -0.31 6.22 6.07
CA PHE A 81 -1.16 7.39 5.83
C PHE A 81 -2.61 7.04 6.16
N ASP A 82 -3.41 8.07 6.39
CA ASP A 82 -4.79 7.90 6.80
C ASP A 82 -5.76 8.27 5.68
N VAL A 83 -6.78 7.44 5.49
CA VAL A 83 -7.87 7.72 4.56
C VAL A 83 -9.18 7.37 5.26
N ASN A 84 -10.07 8.36 5.42
CA ASN A 84 -11.40 8.11 6.01
C ASN A 84 -11.31 7.36 7.33
N ASP A 85 -10.42 7.82 8.22
CA ASP A 85 -10.20 7.26 9.55
C ASP A 85 -9.63 5.84 9.54
N GLU A 86 -9.14 5.40 8.41
CA GLU A 86 -8.46 4.12 8.29
C GLU A 86 -6.99 4.37 8.00
N GLN A 87 -6.10 3.74 8.76
CA GLN A 87 -4.68 3.83 8.49
C GLN A 87 -4.26 2.75 7.50
N LEU A 88 -3.55 3.16 6.47
CA LEU A 88 -3.04 2.26 5.44
C LEU A 88 -1.54 2.37 5.36
N TRP A 89 -0.91 1.33 4.81
CA TRP A 89 0.54 1.28 4.66
C TRP A 89 0.92 0.99 3.23
N LEU A 90 1.77 1.84 2.69
CA LEU A 90 2.37 1.62 1.38
C LEU A 90 3.80 1.13 1.61
N THR A 91 4.06 -0.10 1.20
CA THR A 91 5.38 -0.71 1.36
C THR A 91 6.00 -0.88 -0.02
N THR A 92 7.24 -0.45 -0.14
CA THR A 92 7.95 -0.52 -1.42
C THR A 92 9.23 -1.33 -1.26
N ALA A 93 9.61 -2.02 -2.32
CA ALA A 93 10.91 -2.69 -2.41
C ALA A 93 11.76 -1.88 -3.39
N GLY A 94 12.95 -1.49 -2.94
CA GLY A 94 13.83 -0.63 -3.71
C GLY A 94 13.79 0.78 -3.15
N ALA A 95 13.34 1.75 -3.95
CA ALA A 95 13.29 3.15 -3.51
C ALA A 95 12.03 3.42 -2.70
N PRO A 96 12.08 4.34 -1.73
CA PRO A 96 10.89 4.72 -0.99
C PRO A 96 9.97 5.61 -1.81
N ILE A 97 8.67 5.56 -1.50
CA ILE A 97 7.71 6.51 -2.03
C ILE A 97 7.02 7.14 -0.84
N ASN A 98 7.43 8.35 -0.51
CA ASN A 98 6.87 9.07 0.63
C ASN A 98 6.58 10.53 0.31
N ASP A 99 6.63 10.90 -0.97
CA ASP A 99 6.35 12.29 -1.34
C ASP A 99 4.84 12.53 -1.31
N SER A 100 4.48 13.76 -0.96
CA SER A 100 3.09 14.09 -0.72
C SER A 100 2.22 13.96 -1.98
N ASP A 101 2.79 14.21 -3.16
CA ASP A 101 2.01 14.11 -4.39
C ASP A 101 1.55 12.69 -4.66
N ALA A 102 2.45 11.71 -4.49
CA ALA A 102 2.11 10.31 -4.72
C ALA A 102 1.07 9.84 -3.71
N ILE A 103 1.27 10.17 -2.45
CA ILE A 103 0.35 9.76 -1.38
C ILE A 103 -1.01 10.43 -1.57
N ALA A 104 -1.03 11.72 -1.93
CA ALA A 104 -2.27 12.44 -2.17
C ALA A 104 -3.07 11.81 -3.31
N GLY A 105 -2.38 11.34 -4.35
CA GLY A 105 -3.04 10.66 -5.45
C GLY A 105 -3.75 9.39 -4.99
N LEU A 106 -3.07 8.58 -4.19
CA LEU A 106 -3.68 7.37 -3.63
C LEU A 106 -4.84 7.69 -2.72
N MET A 107 -4.67 8.69 -1.84
CA MET A 107 -5.73 9.09 -0.91
C MET A 107 -6.97 9.54 -1.66
N ARG A 108 -6.80 10.28 -2.75
CA ARG A 108 -7.93 10.78 -3.53
C ARG A 108 -8.74 9.64 -4.13
N ILE A 109 -8.06 8.63 -4.65
CA ILE A 109 -8.72 7.47 -5.24
C ILE A 109 -9.45 6.68 -4.14
N LEU A 110 -8.77 6.46 -3.02
CA LEU A 110 -9.31 5.62 -1.95
C LEU A 110 -10.44 6.28 -1.19
N ALA A 111 -10.49 7.61 -1.20
CA ALA A 111 -11.53 8.35 -0.47
C ALA A 111 -12.88 8.31 -1.19
N ASN A 112 -12.93 7.89 -2.43
CA ASN A 112 -14.19 7.81 -3.19
C ASN A 112 -14.98 6.57 -2.89
#